data_74e18827d32c07ae313c207fda758aca
#
_entry.id   74e18827d32c07ae313c207fda758aca
#
_cell.length_a   1.000
_cell.length_b   1.000
_cell.length_c   1.000
_cell.angle_alpha   90.00
_cell.angle_beta   90.00
_cell.angle_gamma   90.00
#
_symmetry.space_group_name_H-M   'P 1'
#
loop_
_entity.id
_entity.type
_entity.pdbx_description
1 polymer ?
#
loop_
_entity_poly.entity_id
_entity_poly.type
_entity_poly.pdbx_seq_one_letter_code
_entity_poly.pdbx_strand_id
1 'polypeptide(L)'
;AYQRGAHDALDRELVAAAQDLIERDGAETVVLTGAVMAGVPARIQNDVPVPLIDCIACAVRQAELLHALGCPKPSVGSYAPPTGRELIAVDEAIAAAFASAGQP
;
A
#
# COMPACT_ATOMS: atom_id res chain seq x y z
N ALA A 1 3.11 -24.50 -10.74
CA ALA A 1 3.35 -25.41 -9.59
C ALA A 1 4.23 -24.75 -8.52
N TYR A 2 5.29 -24.07 -8.87
CA TYR A 2 6.18 -23.37 -7.92
C TYR A 2 5.44 -22.30 -7.11
N GLN A 3 4.61 -21.50 -7.77
CA GLN A 3 3.92 -20.38 -7.14
C GLN A 3 2.80 -20.81 -6.16
N ARG A 4 2.13 -21.93 -6.44
CA ARG A 4 1.02 -22.41 -5.60
C ARG A 4 1.49 -22.87 -4.22
N GLY A 5 2.56 -23.65 -4.14
CA GLY A 5 3.10 -24.14 -2.86
C GLY A 5 3.71 -23.03 -1.99
N ALA A 6 4.33 -22.02 -2.61
CA ALA A 6 4.88 -20.87 -1.90
C ALA A 6 3.76 -19.99 -1.30
N HIS A 7 2.66 -19.80 -2.03
CA HIS A 7 1.49 -19.08 -1.53
C HIS A 7 0.83 -19.80 -0.35
N ASP A 8 0.66 -21.11 -0.44
CA ASP A 8 0.05 -21.89 0.64
C ASP A 8 0.87 -21.85 1.95
N ALA A 9 2.20 -21.84 1.85
CA ALA A 9 3.07 -21.71 3.01
C ALA A 9 2.97 -20.31 3.63
N LEU A 10 3.03 -19.27 2.81
CA LEU A 10 2.89 -17.89 3.25
C LEU A 10 1.51 -17.64 3.87
N ASP A 11 0.45 -18.13 3.24
CA ASP A 11 -0.91 -17.98 3.74
C ASP A 11 -1.06 -18.59 5.13
N ARG A 12 -0.51 -19.79 5.38
CA ARG A 12 -0.52 -20.42 6.69
C ARG A 12 0.25 -19.62 7.74
N GLU A 13 1.39 -19.06 7.38
CA GLU A 13 2.17 -18.20 8.28
C GLU A 13 1.42 -16.92 8.64
N LEU A 14 0.76 -16.31 7.67
CA LEU A 14 -0.03 -15.09 7.87
C LEU A 14 -1.27 -15.36 8.74
N VAL A 15 -1.97 -16.47 8.53
CA VAL A 15 -3.08 -16.89 9.38
C VAL A 15 -2.60 -17.12 10.80
N ALA A 16 -1.49 -17.83 11.00
CA ALA A 16 -0.92 -18.07 12.32
C ALA A 16 -0.52 -16.76 13.01
N ALA A 17 0.09 -15.83 12.28
CA ALA A 17 0.46 -14.52 12.82
C ALA A 17 -0.77 -13.70 13.22
N ALA A 18 -1.81 -13.70 12.40
CA ALA A 18 -3.07 -13.03 12.72
C ALA A 18 -3.73 -13.62 13.97
N GLN A 19 -3.77 -14.94 14.09
CA GLN A 19 -4.30 -15.61 15.26
C GLN A 19 -3.51 -15.29 16.53
N ASP A 20 -2.19 -15.20 16.44
CA ASP A 20 -1.33 -14.80 17.55
C ASP A 20 -1.64 -13.38 18.03
N LEU A 21 -1.83 -12.44 17.11
CA LEU A 21 -2.23 -11.06 17.44
C LEU A 21 -3.60 -11.02 18.16
N ILE A 22 -4.54 -11.84 17.71
CA ILE A 22 -5.87 -11.92 18.33
C ILE A 22 -5.77 -12.49 19.75
N GLU A 23 -5.05 -13.60 19.93
CA GLU A 23 -4.98 -14.31 21.20
C GLU A 23 -4.13 -13.58 22.23
N ARG A 24 -3.01 -12.99 21.82
CA ARG A 24 -2.06 -12.33 22.74
C ARG A 24 -2.38 -10.87 22.99
N ASP A 25 -2.78 -10.15 21.95
CA ASP A 25 -2.94 -8.69 22.01
C ASP A 25 -4.41 -8.26 21.95
N GLY A 26 -5.34 -9.20 21.76
CA GLY A 26 -6.76 -8.90 21.66
C GLY A 26 -7.13 -8.11 20.40
N ALA A 27 -6.42 -8.32 19.31
CA ALA A 27 -6.69 -7.60 18.06
C ALA A 27 -8.09 -7.91 17.54
N GLU A 28 -8.86 -6.90 17.21
CA GLU A 28 -10.21 -7.00 16.65
C GLU A 28 -10.24 -6.77 15.14
N THR A 29 -9.13 -6.34 14.58
CA THR A 29 -8.90 -6.14 13.16
C THR A 29 -7.40 -6.30 12.88
N VAL A 30 -7.05 -6.90 11.76
CA VAL A 30 -5.65 -7.06 11.34
C VAL A 30 -5.47 -6.42 9.96
N VAL A 31 -4.46 -5.57 9.84
CA VAL A 31 -4.12 -4.92 8.57
C VAL A 31 -2.88 -5.58 7.99
N LEU A 32 -2.99 -6.06 6.76
CA LEU A 32 -1.85 -6.58 6.01
C LEU A 32 -1.25 -5.45 5.17
N THR A 33 -0.01 -5.11 5.43
CA THR A 33 0.69 -3.99 4.78
C THR A 33 1.70 -4.47 3.75
N GLY A 34 1.97 -3.62 2.78
CA GLY A 34 2.90 -3.90 1.69
C GLY A 34 2.20 -4.32 0.40
N ALA A 35 2.74 -3.86 -0.72
CA ALA A 35 2.15 -4.11 -2.04
C ALA A 35 2.05 -5.60 -2.39
N VAL A 36 2.98 -6.41 -1.89
CA VAL A 36 3.00 -7.86 -2.11
C VAL A 36 1.80 -8.57 -1.44
N MET A 37 1.17 -7.92 -0.46
CA MET A 37 0.00 -8.45 0.25
C MET A 37 -1.33 -8.15 -0.44
N ALA A 38 -1.32 -7.46 -1.58
CA ALA A 38 -2.55 -7.17 -2.32
C ALA A 38 -3.31 -8.46 -2.68
N GLY A 39 -4.59 -8.53 -2.31
CA GLY A 39 -5.45 -9.68 -2.52
C GLY A 39 -5.30 -10.82 -1.51
N VAL A 40 -4.26 -10.83 -0.68
CA VAL A 40 -4.06 -11.86 0.35
C VAL A 40 -5.18 -11.87 1.40
N PRO A 41 -5.61 -10.72 1.96
CA PRO A 41 -6.70 -10.72 2.95
C PRO A 41 -7.96 -11.43 2.46
N ALA A 42 -8.40 -11.20 1.23
CA ALA A 42 -9.57 -11.86 0.67
C ALA A 42 -9.39 -13.39 0.58
N ARG A 43 -8.16 -13.85 0.31
CA ARG A 43 -7.86 -15.27 0.16
C ARG A 43 -7.86 -16.02 1.49
N ILE A 44 -7.41 -15.40 2.58
CA ILE A 44 -7.27 -16.04 3.88
C ILE A 44 -8.33 -15.62 4.92
N GLN A 45 -9.25 -14.73 4.58
CA GLN A 45 -10.24 -14.19 5.52
C GLN A 45 -11.06 -15.28 6.23
N ASN A 46 -11.39 -16.37 5.54
CA ASN A 46 -12.20 -17.42 6.14
C ASN A 46 -11.50 -18.18 7.27
N ASP A 47 -10.19 -18.10 7.34
CA ASP A 47 -9.37 -18.77 8.35
C ASP A 47 -9.06 -17.87 9.56
N VAL A 48 -9.55 -16.63 9.56
CA VAL A 48 -9.29 -15.63 10.62
C VAL A 48 -10.61 -15.05 11.12
N PRO A 49 -10.86 -15.05 12.45
CA PRO A 49 -12.16 -14.66 13.01
C PRO A 49 -12.39 -13.15 13.09
N VAL A 50 -11.42 -12.33 12.72
CA VAL A 50 -11.55 -10.85 12.70
C VAL A 50 -11.36 -10.33 11.27
N PRO A 51 -11.86 -9.12 10.96
CA PRO A 51 -11.63 -8.53 9.65
C PRO A 51 -10.14 -8.39 9.32
N LEU A 52 -9.77 -8.83 8.13
CA LEU A 52 -8.46 -8.59 7.53
C LEU A 52 -8.58 -7.44 6.53
N ILE A 53 -7.75 -6.44 6.69
CA ILE A 53 -7.76 -5.24 5.85
C ILE A 53 -6.61 -5.31 4.84
N ASP A 54 -6.97 -5.19 3.57
CA ASP A 54 -6.03 -5.06 2.46
C ASP A 54 -5.66 -3.58 2.29
N CYS A 55 -4.43 -3.21 2.63
CA CYS A 55 -3.99 -1.82 2.55
C CYS A 55 -3.98 -1.28 1.11
N ILE A 56 -3.73 -2.13 0.12
CA ILE A 56 -3.72 -1.73 -1.29
C ILE A 56 -5.15 -1.51 -1.78
N ALA A 57 -6.08 -2.40 -1.45
CA ALA A 57 -7.49 -2.22 -1.76
C ALA A 57 -8.03 -0.93 -1.13
N CYS A 58 -7.69 -0.66 0.12
CA CYS A 58 -8.06 0.59 0.81
C CYS A 58 -7.48 1.82 0.11
N ALA A 59 -6.22 1.78 -0.28
CA ALA A 59 -5.57 2.90 -0.98
C ALA A 59 -6.25 3.19 -2.34
N VAL A 60 -6.57 2.16 -3.10
CA VAL A 60 -7.27 2.30 -4.39
C VAL A 60 -8.67 2.89 -4.18
N ARG A 61 -9.42 2.35 -3.22
CA ARG A 61 -10.77 2.86 -2.90
C ARG A 61 -10.74 4.29 -2.38
N GLN A 62 -9.73 4.64 -1.58
CA GLN A 62 -9.55 6.01 -1.11
C GLN A 62 -9.27 6.96 -2.28
N ALA A 63 -8.44 6.57 -3.23
CA ALA A 63 -8.17 7.35 -4.42
C ALA A 63 -9.45 7.54 -5.28
N GLU A 64 -10.22 6.47 -5.47
CA GLU A 64 -11.50 6.53 -6.17
C GLU A 64 -12.49 7.47 -5.47
N LEU A 65 -12.56 7.39 -4.14
CA LEU A 65 -13.44 8.26 -3.32
C LEU A 65 -13.06 9.73 -3.48
N LEU A 66 -11.79 10.05 -3.34
CA LEU A 66 -11.31 11.43 -3.47
C LEU A 66 -11.54 11.98 -4.89
N HIS A 67 -11.36 11.14 -5.90
CA HIS A 67 -11.67 11.50 -7.27
C HIS A 67 -13.17 11.77 -7.47
N ALA A 68 -14.02 10.89 -6.97
CA ALA A 68 -15.48 11.04 -7.04
C ALA A 68 -15.99 12.30 -6.33
N LEU A 69 -15.35 12.68 -5.22
CA LEU A 69 -15.65 13.91 -4.47
C LEU A 69 -15.08 15.17 -5.12
N GLY A 70 -14.26 15.04 -6.17
CA GLY A 70 -13.62 16.19 -6.79
C GLY A 70 -12.58 16.88 -5.91
N CYS A 71 -11.97 16.17 -4.96
CA CYS A 71 -10.97 16.75 -4.07
C CYS A 71 -9.67 17.05 -4.82
N PRO A 72 -9.24 18.33 -4.88
CA PRO A 72 -8.00 18.68 -5.53
C PRO A 72 -6.79 18.30 -4.68
N LYS A 73 -5.66 18.09 -5.35
CA LYS A 73 -4.39 17.93 -4.66
C LYS A 73 -3.97 19.27 -4.04
N PRO A 74 -3.53 19.31 -2.78
CA PRO A 74 -2.96 20.52 -2.21
C PRO A 74 -1.72 20.99 -2.96
N SER A 75 -1.59 22.29 -3.15
CA SER A 75 -0.43 22.93 -3.78
C SER A 75 0.53 23.58 -2.78
N VAL A 76 0.19 23.48 -1.48
CA VAL A 76 0.94 24.10 -0.38
C VAL A 76 1.26 23.06 0.69
N GLY A 77 2.20 23.38 1.56
CA GLY A 77 2.59 22.52 2.67
C GLY A 77 3.36 21.28 2.22
N SER A 78 3.20 20.18 2.91
CA SER A 78 3.95 18.93 2.64
C SER A 78 3.60 18.27 1.29
N TYR A 79 2.49 18.67 0.68
CA TYR A 79 2.09 18.19 -0.66
C TYR A 79 2.45 19.16 -1.79
N ALA A 80 3.13 20.26 -1.48
CA ALA A 80 3.63 21.17 -2.50
C ALA A 80 4.62 20.47 -3.43
N PRO A 81 4.68 20.86 -4.73
CA PRO A 81 5.68 20.31 -5.63
C PRO A 81 7.08 20.46 -5.04
N PRO A 82 7.94 19.43 -5.11
CA PRO A 82 9.29 19.54 -4.58
C PRO A 82 10.08 20.59 -5.37
N THR A 83 10.71 21.51 -4.66
CA THR A 83 11.68 22.43 -5.25
C THR A 83 12.97 21.68 -5.58
N GLY A 84 13.56 21.99 -6.70
CA GLY A 84 14.71 21.39 -7.34
C GLY A 84 15.59 20.47 -6.48
N ARG A 85 15.72 19.23 -6.90
CA ARG A 85 16.66 18.28 -6.33
C ARG A 85 17.88 18.19 -7.26
N GLU A 86 19.05 18.18 -6.65
CA GLU A 86 20.24 17.82 -7.38
C GLU A 86 20.17 16.33 -7.73
N LEU A 87 20.23 16.03 -9.02
CA LEU A 87 20.23 14.65 -9.52
C LEU A 87 21.66 14.28 -9.91
N ILE A 88 22.19 13.25 -9.28
CA ILE A 88 23.56 12.76 -9.54
C ILE A 88 23.48 11.49 -10.39
N ALA A 89 24.31 11.42 -11.42
CA ALA A 89 24.43 10.26 -12.32
C ALA A 89 23.10 9.91 -13.06
N VAL A 90 22.33 10.93 -13.45
CA VAL A 90 21.08 10.79 -14.18
C VAL A 90 21.22 11.43 -15.55
N ASP A 91 20.58 10.82 -16.56
CA ASP A 91 20.51 11.37 -17.92
C ASP A 91 19.94 12.79 -17.93
N GLU A 92 20.49 13.67 -18.80
CA GLU A 92 20.07 15.08 -18.89
C GLU A 92 18.58 15.24 -19.19
N ALA A 93 18.00 14.37 -20.01
CA ALA A 93 16.57 14.42 -20.33
C ALA A 93 15.71 14.11 -19.09
N ILE A 94 16.14 13.16 -18.26
CA ILE A 94 15.47 12.82 -16.99
C ILE A 94 15.63 13.96 -16.00
N ALA A 95 16.84 14.52 -15.87
CA ALA A 95 17.11 15.66 -15.00
C ALA A 95 16.26 16.88 -15.38
N ALA A 96 16.13 17.18 -16.67
CA ALA A 96 15.28 18.25 -17.20
C ALA A 96 13.79 18.02 -16.89
N ALA A 97 13.30 16.78 -17.01
CA ALA A 97 11.92 16.41 -16.67
C ALA A 97 11.61 16.65 -15.19
N PHE A 98 12.55 16.32 -14.29
CA PHE A 98 12.38 16.57 -12.84
C PHE A 98 12.48 18.06 -12.49
N ALA A 99 13.30 18.82 -13.19
CA ALA A 99 13.40 20.26 -12.99
C ALA A 99 12.12 20.99 -13.42
N SER A 100 11.47 20.56 -14.51
CA SER A 100 10.21 21.15 -15.00
C SER A 100 9.00 20.75 -14.16
N ALA A 101 9.00 19.58 -13.53
CA ALA A 101 7.90 19.09 -12.70
C ALA A 101 7.71 19.89 -11.41
N GLY A 102 8.71 20.66 -10.96
CA GLY A 102 8.63 21.51 -9.77
C GLY A 102 8.15 22.94 -10.03
N GLN A 103 7.82 23.30 -11.28
CA GLN A 103 7.33 24.64 -11.62
C GLN A 103 5.80 24.65 -11.69
N PRO A 104 5.14 25.70 -11.12
CA PRO A 104 3.69 25.86 -11.22
C PRO A 104 3.20 26.09 -12.63
#